data_7ca16249f3d6d1d5389d97335af82b02
#
_entry.id   7ca16249f3d6d1d5389d97335af82b02
#
_cell.length_a   1.000
_cell.length_b   1.000
_cell.length_c   1.000
_cell.angle_alpha   90.00
_cell.angle_beta   90.00
_cell.angle_gamma   90.00
#
_symmetry.space_group_name_H-M   'P 1'
#
loop_
_entity.id
_entity.type
_entity.pdbx_description
1 polymer ?
#
loop_
_entity_poly.entity_id
_entity_poly.type
_entity_poly.pdbx_seq_one_letter_code
_entity_poly.pdbx_strand_id
1 'polypeptide(L)'
;MPEPGEIDRIPEKSVVLVEEDTGYMKDFYTHKVAALAAGEGKNVVYLTSHPAEDIRAGMRHYTRTLPGTLQVIDGARPGDNLLGSCTGDLCIIDSFSSLSIDRDSGELMHLLSGMREYARKGRSFLLVSDMGVLPAQHEQLVRAMADGVIRFVALVEGDRIKRYMRVLKMRGVLPVDKIIPLTITDEGLQIDTRERLG
;
A
#
# COMPACT_ATOMS: atom_id res chain seq x y z
N MET A 1 16.47 13.75 5.64
CA MET A 1 15.33 12.94 6.09
C MET A 1 14.17 13.32 5.19
N PRO A 2 13.39 12.39 4.67
CA PRO A 2 12.13 12.77 4.08
C PRO A 2 11.32 13.55 5.12
N GLU A 3 10.70 14.64 4.71
CA GLU A 3 9.85 15.40 5.62
C GLU A 3 8.63 14.56 6.04
N PRO A 4 8.10 14.76 7.27
CA PRO A 4 6.83 14.16 7.65
C PRO A 4 5.77 14.55 6.61
N GLY A 5 5.27 13.57 5.84
CA GLY A 5 4.34 13.81 4.74
C GLY A 5 4.88 13.37 3.36
N GLU A 6 6.19 13.33 3.14
CA GLU A 6 6.74 12.76 1.90
C GLU A 6 6.56 11.24 1.81
N ILE A 7 6.59 10.55 2.96
CA ILE A 7 6.39 9.10 3.00
C ILE A 7 4.92 8.68 2.86
N ASP A 8 3.99 9.60 3.08
CA ASP A 8 2.55 9.36 2.98
C ASP A 8 2.03 9.49 1.54
N ARG A 9 2.91 9.81 0.60
CA ARG A 9 2.61 9.92 -0.82
C ARG A 9 3.39 8.88 -1.61
N ILE A 10 2.69 8.20 -2.50
CA ILE A 10 3.36 7.35 -3.49
C ILE A 10 3.71 8.16 -4.73
N PRO A 11 4.82 7.82 -5.42
CA PRO A 11 5.16 8.49 -6.69
C PRO A 11 4.02 8.34 -7.71
N GLU A 12 3.77 9.39 -8.44
CA GLU A 12 2.80 9.35 -9.53
C GLU A 12 3.25 8.41 -10.65
N LYS A 13 2.30 7.88 -11.38
CA LYS A 13 2.54 6.99 -12.54
C LYS A 13 3.43 5.79 -12.18
N SER A 14 3.17 5.20 -11.02
CA SER A 14 3.96 4.10 -10.48
C SER A 14 3.10 2.95 -9.99
N VAL A 15 3.73 1.79 -9.85
CA VAL A 15 3.20 0.62 -9.15
C VAL A 15 4.01 0.44 -7.88
N VAL A 16 3.40 0.66 -6.73
CA VAL A 16 4.05 0.55 -5.41
C VAL A 16 3.47 -0.64 -4.67
N LEU A 17 4.34 -1.49 -4.15
CA LEU A 17 3.99 -2.59 -3.27
C LEU A 17 4.18 -2.14 -1.82
N VAL A 18 3.17 -2.37 -1.00
CA VAL A 18 3.23 -2.28 0.46
C VAL A 18 3.05 -3.66 1.03
N GLU A 19 3.99 -4.12 1.84
CA GLU A 19 3.97 -5.46 2.39
C GLU A 19 4.26 -5.49 3.89
N GLU A 20 3.62 -6.42 4.60
CA GLU A 20 3.80 -6.70 6.02
C GLU A 20 3.65 -8.21 6.25
N ASP A 21 4.33 -8.76 7.26
CA ASP A 21 4.18 -10.17 7.64
C ASP A 21 2.83 -10.36 8.38
N THR A 22 2.77 -9.91 9.62
CA THR A 22 1.54 -9.99 10.42
C THR A 22 1.33 -8.67 11.13
N GLY A 23 0.26 -7.95 10.80
CA GLY A 23 -0.05 -6.67 11.46
C GLY A 23 -0.99 -5.79 10.67
N TYR A 24 -1.20 -4.59 11.18
CA TYR A 24 -2.13 -3.60 10.64
C TYR A 24 -1.45 -2.31 10.16
N MET A 25 -0.10 -2.23 10.17
CA MET A 25 0.58 -1.00 9.80
C MET A 25 0.39 -0.67 8.32
N LYS A 26 0.39 -1.69 7.45
CA LYS A 26 0.09 -1.53 6.03
C LYS A 26 -1.31 -0.96 5.81
N ASP A 27 -2.30 -1.39 6.64
CA ASP A 27 -3.68 -0.94 6.53
C ASP A 27 -3.80 0.53 6.94
N PHE A 28 -3.23 0.91 8.08
CA PHE A 28 -3.18 2.32 8.51
C PHE A 28 -2.50 3.21 7.49
N TYR A 29 -1.38 2.75 6.94
CA TYR A 29 -0.66 3.49 5.89
C TYR A 29 -1.51 3.65 4.63
N THR A 30 -2.12 2.57 4.17
CA THR A 30 -2.93 2.55 2.95
C THR A 30 -4.17 3.43 3.08
N HIS A 31 -4.86 3.37 4.23
CA HIS A 31 -6.01 4.23 4.53
C HIS A 31 -5.60 5.71 4.53
N LYS A 32 -4.43 6.04 5.11
CA LYS A 32 -3.88 7.39 5.11
C LYS A 32 -3.58 7.89 3.69
N VAL A 33 -2.89 7.09 2.88
CA VAL A 33 -2.59 7.41 1.48
C VAL A 33 -3.88 7.64 0.69
N ALA A 34 -4.89 6.78 0.85
CA ALA A 34 -6.19 6.92 0.18
C ALA A 34 -6.90 8.22 0.56
N ALA A 35 -6.98 8.51 1.87
CA ALA A 35 -7.64 9.70 2.39
C ALA A 35 -6.95 10.99 1.91
N LEU A 36 -5.62 11.04 1.94
CA LEU A 36 -4.83 12.18 1.48
C LEU A 36 -4.99 12.40 -0.02
N ALA A 37 -4.86 11.35 -0.84
CA ALA A 37 -4.99 11.44 -2.28
C ALA A 37 -6.40 11.94 -2.69
N ALA A 38 -7.44 11.42 -2.07
CA ALA A 38 -8.81 11.86 -2.31
C ALA A 38 -9.03 13.31 -1.83
N GLY A 39 -8.41 13.70 -0.71
CA GLY A 39 -8.44 15.08 -0.20
C GLY A 39 -7.73 16.08 -1.14
N GLU A 40 -6.75 15.62 -1.90
CA GLU A 40 -6.06 16.37 -2.96
C GLU A 40 -6.86 16.42 -4.28
N GLY A 41 -8.05 15.84 -4.33
CA GLY A 41 -8.93 15.85 -5.49
C GLY A 41 -8.67 14.72 -6.50
N LYS A 42 -7.83 13.73 -6.18
CA LYS A 42 -7.62 12.55 -7.03
C LYS A 42 -8.82 11.61 -6.94
N ASN A 43 -9.17 10.98 -8.07
CA ASN A 43 -10.14 9.90 -8.08
C ASN A 43 -9.46 8.62 -7.56
N VAL A 44 -9.86 8.17 -6.38
CA VAL A 44 -9.30 6.99 -5.73
C VAL A 44 -10.27 5.82 -5.84
N VAL A 45 -9.81 4.70 -6.39
CA VAL A 45 -10.52 3.41 -6.36
C VAL A 45 -9.82 2.49 -5.38
N TYR A 46 -10.52 2.09 -4.34
CA TYR A 46 -10.07 1.12 -3.34
C TYR A 46 -10.81 -0.20 -3.57
N LEU A 47 -10.12 -1.16 -4.19
CA LEU A 47 -10.63 -2.50 -4.45
C LEU A 47 -10.19 -3.42 -3.31
N THR A 48 -11.15 -4.09 -2.66
CA THR A 48 -10.87 -4.90 -1.48
C THR A 48 -11.72 -6.15 -1.38
N SER A 49 -11.20 -7.18 -0.72
CA SER A 49 -11.97 -8.35 -0.28
C SER A 49 -12.65 -8.14 1.08
N HIS A 50 -12.28 -7.08 1.81
CA HIS A 50 -12.85 -6.73 3.10
C HIS A 50 -14.15 -5.93 2.96
N PRO A 51 -15.02 -5.89 3.99
CA PRO A 51 -16.21 -5.04 3.97
C PRO A 51 -15.86 -3.56 3.79
N ALA A 52 -16.58 -2.87 2.91
CA ALA A 52 -16.34 -1.46 2.63
C ALA A 52 -16.47 -0.55 3.87
N GLU A 53 -17.28 -0.96 4.83
CA GLU A 53 -17.47 -0.21 6.09
C GLU A 53 -16.21 -0.20 6.94
N ASP A 54 -15.47 -1.32 7.00
CA ASP A 54 -14.21 -1.43 7.74
C ASP A 54 -13.14 -0.51 7.14
N ILE A 55 -13.04 -0.51 5.81
CA ILE A 55 -12.12 0.39 5.09
C ILE A 55 -12.47 1.86 5.35
N ARG A 56 -13.76 2.22 5.24
CA ARG A 56 -14.20 3.60 5.52
C ARG A 56 -13.99 3.99 6.98
N ALA A 57 -14.19 3.05 7.92
CA ALA A 57 -13.93 3.29 9.34
C ALA A 57 -12.46 3.58 9.60
N GLY A 58 -11.54 2.80 9.02
CA GLY A 58 -10.10 3.02 9.12
C GLY A 58 -9.66 4.39 8.55
N MET A 59 -10.27 4.83 7.45
CA MET A 59 -9.96 6.13 6.85
C MET A 59 -10.41 7.33 7.70
N ARG A 60 -11.44 7.17 8.55
CA ARG A 60 -11.93 8.26 9.42
C ARG A 60 -10.92 8.74 10.46
N HIS A 61 -9.87 7.98 10.72
CA HIS A 61 -8.74 8.44 11.53
C HIS A 61 -7.99 9.60 10.86
N TYR A 62 -8.05 9.72 9.54
CA TYR A 62 -7.30 10.69 8.75
C TYR A 62 -8.16 11.82 8.15
N THR A 63 -9.46 11.61 8.04
CA THR A 63 -10.38 12.62 7.53
C THR A 63 -11.77 12.45 8.14
N ARG A 64 -12.39 13.58 8.53
CA ARG A 64 -13.76 13.57 9.08
C ARG A 64 -14.82 13.32 8.01
N THR A 65 -14.54 13.72 6.78
CA THR A 65 -15.45 13.57 5.65
C THR A 65 -14.70 12.87 4.52
N LEU A 66 -15.20 11.71 4.10
CA LEU A 66 -14.64 11.03 2.95
C LEU A 66 -15.02 11.79 1.68
N PRO A 67 -14.07 12.24 0.87
CA PRO A 67 -14.37 12.93 -0.38
C PRO A 67 -15.16 12.03 -1.34
N GLY A 68 -16.04 12.61 -2.13
CA GLY A 68 -16.83 11.89 -3.14
C GLY A 68 -15.99 11.28 -4.29
N THR A 69 -14.73 11.66 -4.36
CA THR A 69 -13.73 11.09 -5.28
C THR A 69 -13.16 9.73 -4.81
N LEU A 70 -13.54 9.26 -3.62
CA LEU A 70 -13.13 7.96 -3.10
C LEU A 70 -14.25 6.92 -3.32
N GLN A 71 -13.98 5.94 -4.17
CA GLN A 71 -14.84 4.79 -4.38
C GLN A 71 -14.23 3.56 -3.72
N VAL A 72 -14.96 2.92 -2.80
CA VAL A 72 -14.59 1.62 -2.22
C VAL A 72 -15.46 0.56 -2.89
N ILE A 73 -14.80 -0.41 -3.54
CA ILE A 73 -15.40 -1.58 -4.19
C ILE A 73 -15.01 -2.80 -3.35
N ASP A 74 -15.96 -3.34 -2.62
CA ASP A 74 -15.78 -4.52 -1.78
C ASP A 74 -16.21 -5.82 -2.48
N GLY A 75 -15.94 -6.94 -1.80
CA GLY A 75 -16.31 -8.27 -2.29
C GLY A 75 -15.47 -8.77 -3.46
N ALA A 76 -14.32 -8.15 -3.72
CA ALA A 76 -13.36 -8.64 -4.72
C ALA A 76 -12.89 -10.07 -4.37
N ARG A 77 -12.73 -10.90 -5.39
CA ARG A 77 -12.38 -12.32 -5.25
C ARG A 77 -11.18 -12.68 -6.14
N PRO A 78 -10.44 -13.76 -5.80
CA PRO A 78 -9.45 -14.33 -6.71
C PRO A 78 -10.08 -14.59 -8.09
N GLY A 79 -9.34 -14.27 -9.16
CA GLY A 79 -9.82 -14.40 -10.53
C GLY A 79 -10.54 -13.17 -11.12
N ASP A 80 -10.93 -12.19 -10.30
CA ASP A 80 -11.56 -10.96 -10.79
C ASP A 80 -10.63 -10.15 -11.70
N ASN A 81 -11.25 -9.36 -12.60
CA ASN A 81 -10.53 -8.45 -13.47
C ASN A 81 -10.10 -7.19 -12.71
N LEU A 82 -9.01 -7.28 -11.96
CA LEU A 82 -8.49 -6.19 -11.13
C LEU A 82 -8.18 -4.93 -11.95
N LEU A 83 -7.62 -5.09 -13.16
CA LEU A 83 -7.30 -3.94 -14.03
C LEU A 83 -8.55 -3.23 -14.54
N GLY A 84 -9.59 -3.96 -14.90
CA GLY A 84 -10.85 -3.39 -15.37
C GLY A 84 -11.58 -2.59 -14.31
N SER A 85 -11.44 -2.99 -13.04
CA SER A 85 -12.03 -2.28 -11.90
C SER A 85 -11.26 -1.02 -11.50
N CYS A 86 -9.99 -0.92 -11.88
CA CYS A 86 -9.10 0.18 -11.53
C CYS A 86 -9.22 1.36 -12.50
N THR A 87 -10.23 2.21 -12.33
CA THR A 87 -10.52 3.34 -13.24
C THR A 87 -10.07 4.71 -12.73
N GLY A 88 -9.61 4.80 -11.45
CA GLY A 88 -9.18 6.05 -10.82
C GLY A 88 -7.76 6.51 -11.19
N ASP A 89 -7.38 7.68 -10.68
CA ASP A 89 -6.01 8.21 -10.75
C ASP A 89 -5.08 7.41 -9.83
N LEU A 90 -5.60 6.98 -8.67
CA LEU A 90 -4.97 6.04 -7.75
C LEU A 90 -5.86 4.82 -7.57
N CYS A 91 -5.30 3.65 -7.85
CA CYS A 91 -5.94 2.36 -7.62
C CYS A 91 -5.24 1.63 -6.49
N ILE A 92 -5.97 1.31 -5.44
CA ILE A 92 -5.50 0.52 -4.29
C ILE A 92 -6.12 -0.86 -4.39
N ILE A 93 -5.30 -1.91 -4.26
CA ILE A 93 -5.75 -3.30 -4.33
C ILE A 93 -5.37 -3.98 -3.03
N ASP A 94 -6.37 -4.29 -2.21
CA ASP A 94 -6.23 -4.79 -0.83
C ASP A 94 -7.16 -5.99 -0.57
N SER A 95 -6.69 -7.17 -0.26
CA SER A 95 -5.29 -7.62 -0.23
C SER A 95 -4.88 -8.14 -1.61
N PHE A 96 -3.86 -7.56 -2.21
CA PHE A 96 -3.36 -8.01 -3.52
C PHE A 96 -2.89 -9.48 -3.48
N SER A 97 -2.23 -9.90 -2.39
CA SER A 97 -1.78 -11.28 -2.22
C SER A 97 -2.95 -12.27 -2.26
N SER A 98 -4.02 -12.01 -1.52
CA SER A 98 -5.20 -12.88 -1.49
C SER A 98 -5.94 -12.89 -2.83
N LEU A 99 -6.08 -11.74 -3.49
CA LEU A 99 -6.75 -11.62 -4.78
C LEU A 99 -5.95 -12.22 -5.96
N SER A 100 -4.67 -12.51 -5.72
CA SER A 100 -3.77 -13.07 -6.73
C SER A 100 -3.32 -14.51 -6.44
N ILE A 101 -3.87 -15.14 -5.40
CA ILE A 101 -3.40 -16.45 -4.90
C ILE A 101 -3.53 -17.58 -5.94
N ASP A 102 -4.57 -17.55 -6.75
CA ASP A 102 -4.86 -18.57 -7.76
C ASP A 102 -4.16 -18.31 -9.12
N ARG A 103 -3.44 -17.20 -9.26
CA ARG A 103 -2.75 -16.84 -10.50
C ARG A 103 -1.44 -17.60 -10.63
N ASP A 104 -1.18 -18.10 -11.81
CA ASP A 104 0.16 -18.59 -12.14
C ASP A 104 1.15 -17.43 -12.39
N SER A 105 2.44 -17.77 -12.55
CA SER A 105 3.50 -16.77 -12.76
C SER A 105 3.30 -15.96 -14.05
N GLY A 106 2.74 -16.56 -15.10
CA GLY A 106 2.47 -15.91 -16.38
C GLY A 106 1.33 -14.90 -16.26
N GLU A 107 0.23 -15.29 -15.63
CA GLU A 107 -0.92 -14.44 -15.37
C GLU A 107 -0.55 -13.27 -14.45
N LEU A 108 0.25 -13.53 -13.41
CA LEU A 108 0.72 -12.51 -12.50
C LEU A 108 1.64 -11.50 -13.21
N MET A 109 2.55 -11.99 -14.05
CA MET A 109 3.42 -11.14 -14.86
C MET A 109 2.62 -10.29 -15.86
N HIS A 110 1.59 -10.86 -16.48
CA HIS A 110 0.69 -10.14 -17.39
C HIS A 110 -0.07 -9.04 -16.66
N LEU A 111 -0.63 -9.34 -15.48
CA LEU A 111 -1.34 -8.38 -14.62
C LEU A 111 -0.43 -7.20 -14.25
N LEU A 112 0.76 -7.47 -13.73
CA LEU A 112 1.73 -6.44 -13.33
C LEU A 112 2.24 -5.62 -14.52
N SER A 113 2.42 -6.24 -15.68
CA SER A 113 2.78 -5.54 -16.93
C SER A 113 1.67 -4.60 -17.36
N GLY A 114 0.42 -5.02 -17.28
CA GLY A 114 -0.75 -4.19 -17.55
C GLY A 114 -0.83 -2.98 -16.60
N MET A 115 -0.61 -3.20 -15.28
CA MET A 115 -0.57 -2.10 -14.31
C MET A 115 0.51 -1.07 -14.66
N ARG A 116 1.71 -1.52 -15.03
CA ARG A 116 2.81 -0.63 -15.45
C ARG A 116 2.48 0.13 -16.73
N GLU A 117 1.74 -0.47 -17.66
CA GLU A 117 1.28 0.22 -18.87
C GLU A 117 0.26 1.32 -18.51
N TYR A 118 -0.72 1.02 -17.65
CA TYR A 118 -1.64 2.03 -17.15
C TYR A 118 -0.95 3.13 -16.35
N ALA A 119 0.08 2.79 -15.58
CA ALA A 119 0.86 3.75 -14.85
C ALA A 119 1.57 4.76 -15.80
N ARG A 120 2.12 4.29 -16.90
CA ARG A 120 2.70 5.19 -17.94
C ARG A 120 1.66 6.14 -18.55
N LYS A 121 0.38 5.73 -18.56
CA LYS A 121 -0.76 6.54 -19.05
C LYS A 121 -1.32 7.50 -18.00
N GLY A 122 -0.74 7.56 -16.81
CA GLY A 122 -1.11 8.57 -15.79
C GLY A 122 -1.65 8.01 -14.48
N ARG A 123 -1.96 6.71 -14.38
CA ARG A 123 -2.49 6.10 -13.15
C ARG A 123 -1.38 5.73 -12.18
N SER A 124 -1.76 5.54 -10.92
CA SER A 124 -0.89 4.99 -9.89
C SER A 124 -1.56 3.78 -9.24
N PHE A 125 -0.76 2.80 -8.85
CA PHE A 125 -1.25 1.59 -8.19
C PHE A 125 -0.54 1.41 -6.85
N LEU A 126 -1.32 1.10 -5.81
CA LEU A 126 -0.84 0.68 -4.51
C LEU A 126 -1.33 -0.75 -4.26
N LEU A 127 -0.39 -1.69 -4.23
CA LEU A 127 -0.65 -3.10 -3.98
C LEU A 127 -0.39 -3.38 -2.51
N VAL A 128 -1.41 -3.81 -1.79
CA VAL A 128 -1.32 -4.15 -0.36
C VAL A 128 -1.21 -5.66 -0.23
N SER A 129 -0.14 -6.15 0.38
CA SER A 129 0.17 -7.58 0.39
C SER A 129 0.54 -8.07 1.78
N ASP A 130 -0.01 -9.23 2.13
CA ASP A 130 0.42 -10.01 3.28
C ASP A 130 1.54 -10.94 2.83
N MET A 131 2.69 -10.87 3.52
CA MET A 131 3.84 -11.73 3.21
C MET A 131 3.53 -13.18 3.59
N GLY A 132 4.02 -14.11 2.78
CA GLY A 132 3.81 -15.56 3.00
C GLY A 132 2.47 -16.09 2.47
N VAL A 133 1.58 -15.25 1.96
CA VAL A 133 0.32 -15.68 1.32
C VAL A 133 0.56 -16.19 -0.09
N LEU A 134 1.39 -15.49 -0.87
CA LEU A 134 1.78 -15.96 -2.20
C LEU A 134 3.00 -16.89 -2.11
N PRO A 135 3.17 -17.81 -3.08
CA PRO A 135 4.41 -18.56 -3.23
C PRO A 135 5.61 -17.59 -3.29
N ALA A 136 6.73 -17.96 -2.67
CA ALA A 136 7.92 -17.09 -2.58
C ALA A 136 8.40 -16.56 -3.94
N GLN A 137 8.27 -17.38 -5.00
CA GLN A 137 8.59 -16.95 -6.36
C GLN A 137 7.67 -15.82 -6.86
N HIS A 138 6.38 -15.90 -6.55
CA HIS A 138 5.40 -14.86 -6.92
C HIS A 138 5.63 -13.57 -6.14
N GLU A 139 5.93 -13.65 -4.84
CA GLU A 139 6.31 -12.47 -4.06
C GLU A 139 7.54 -11.77 -4.64
N GLN A 140 8.57 -12.54 -5.02
CA GLN A 140 9.77 -11.99 -5.66
C GLN A 140 9.45 -11.36 -7.02
N LEU A 141 8.56 -11.96 -7.80
CA LEU A 141 8.11 -11.39 -9.07
C LEU A 141 7.41 -10.04 -8.87
N VAL A 142 6.49 -9.95 -7.90
CA VAL A 142 5.80 -8.70 -7.56
C VAL A 142 6.80 -7.63 -7.12
N ARG A 143 7.73 -7.97 -6.21
CA ARG A 143 8.79 -7.05 -5.77
C ARG A 143 9.69 -6.60 -6.92
N ALA A 144 10.05 -7.50 -7.82
CA ALA A 144 10.89 -7.17 -8.98
C ALA A 144 10.20 -6.20 -9.93
N MET A 145 8.92 -6.41 -10.20
CA MET A 145 8.15 -5.63 -11.18
C MET A 145 7.58 -4.32 -10.62
N ALA A 146 7.37 -4.20 -9.31
CA ALA A 146 6.93 -2.94 -8.71
C ALA A 146 7.98 -1.83 -8.89
N ASP A 147 7.56 -0.58 -9.03
CA ASP A 147 8.42 0.61 -9.10
C ASP A 147 8.91 1.03 -7.70
N GLY A 148 8.13 0.73 -6.67
CA GLY A 148 8.45 0.94 -5.26
C GLY A 148 8.07 -0.26 -4.41
N VAL A 149 8.81 -0.48 -3.31
CA VAL A 149 8.50 -1.50 -2.30
C VAL A 149 8.72 -0.90 -0.92
N ILE A 150 7.64 -0.84 -0.16
CA ILE A 150 7.61 -0.40 1.23
C ILE A 150 7.28 -1.63 2.08
N ARG A 151 8.09 -1.88 3.09
CA ARG A 151 7.88 -2.99 4.03
C ARG A 151 7.70 -2.48 5.45
N PHE A 152 6.64 -2.95 6.09
CA PHE A 152 6.43 -2.75 7.51
C PHE A 152 6.97 -3.94 8.29
N VAL A 153 7.59 -3.65 9.44
CA VAL A 153 8.22 -4.65 10.31
C VAL A 153 7.89 -4.33 11.76
N ALA A 154 7.43 -5.32 12.50
CA ALA A 154 7.30 -5.25 13.95
C ALA A 154 8.36 -6.13 14.60
N LEU A 155 9.13 -5.58 15.54
CA LEU A 155 10.15 -6.29 16.30
C LEU A 155 9.78 -6.29 17.77
N VAL A 156 9.92 -7.43 18.42
CA VAL A 156 9.73 -7.57 19.87
C VAL A 156 11.10 -7.34 20.54
N GLU A 157 11.18 -6.30 21.34
CA GLU A 157 12.38 -5.98 22.14
C GLU A 157 12.00 -5.91 23.62
N GLY A 158 12.30 -6.98 24.35
CA GLY A 158 11.90 -7.13 25.74
C GLY A 158 10.37 -7.19 25.88
N ASP A 159 9.81 -6.21 26.57
CA ASP A 159 8.36 -6.05 26.81
C ASP A 159 7.68 -5.11 25.80
N ARG A 160 8.41 -4.63 24.78
CA ARG A 160 7.93 -3.63 23.83
C ARG A 160 7.90 -4.16 22.40
N ILE A 161 6.93 -3.68 21.63
CA ILE A 161 6.85 -3.89 20.20
C ILE A 161 7.30 -2.60 19.52
N LYS A 162 8.42 -2.64 18.84
CA LYS A 162 8.90 -1.56 17.98
C LYS A 162 8.44 -1.77 16.55
N ARG A 163 7.96 -0.71 15.93
CA ARG A 163 7.40 -0.75 14.58
C ARG A 163 8.23 0.13 13.66
N TYR A 164 8.48 -0.37 12.47
CA TYR A 164 9.34 0.29 11.50
C TYR A 164 8.77 0.20 10.09
N MET A 165 9.08 1.21 9.30
CA MET A 165 8.90 1.21 7.86
C MET A 165 10.28 1.18 7.17
N ARG A 166 10.41 0.36 6.15
CA ARG A 166 11.60 0.28 5.30
C ARG A 166 11.18 0.52 3.85
N VAL A 167 11.81 1.49 3.20
CA VAL A 167 11.68 1.69 1.75
C VAL A 167 12.79 0.86 1.09
N LEU A 168 12.44 -0.31 0.58
CA LEU A 168 13.42 -1.23 -0.04
C LEU A 168 13.87 -0.75 -1.42
N LYS A 169 12.96 -0.13 -2.16
CA LYS A 169 13.22 0.59 -3.40
C LYS A 169 12.12 1.60 -3.67
N MET A 170 12.43 2.65 -4.41
CA MET A 170 11.44 3.61 -4.89
C MET A 170 11.98 4.28 -6.16
N ARG A 171 11.23 4.24 -7.25
CA ARG A 171 11.63 4.86 -8.51
C ARG A 171 11.77 6.37 -8.36
N GLY A 172 12.89 6.90 -8.84
CA GLY A 172 13.15 8.34 -8.80
C GLY A 172 13.61 8.87 -7.44
N VAL A 173 13.77 8.01 -6.45
CA VAL A 173 14.29 8.36 -5.12
C VAL A 173 15.58 7.62 -4.90
N LEU A 174 16.59 8.30 -4.34
CA LEU A 174 17.82 7.64 -3.91
C LEU A 174 17.49 6.61 -2.83
N PRO A 175 18.23 5.48 -2.78
CA PRO A 175 18.02 4.48 -1.75
C PRO A 175 18.03 5.11 -0.35
N VAL A 176 16.99 4.84 0.41
CA VAL A 176 16.91 5.28 1.81
C VAL A 176 17.46 4.14 2.66
N ASP A 177 18.73 4.24 3.06
CA ASP A 177 19.38 3.26 3.93
C ASP A 177 18.87 3.35 5.39
N LYS A 178 17.74 4.00 5.62
CA LYS A 178 17.21 4.24 6.94
C LYS A 178 15.95 3.43 7.20
N ILE A 179 15.91 2.87 8.38
CA ILE A 179 14.71 2.31 9.00
C ILE A 179 13.98 3.49 9.63
N ILE A 180 12.69 3.66 9.31
CA ILE A 180 11.86 4.75 9.82
C ILE A 180 11.02 4.19 10.98
N PRO A 181 11.28 4.64 12.23
CA PRO A 181 10.49 4.20 13.38
C PRO A 181 9.07 4.78 13.30
N LEU A 182 8.10 3.96 13.69
CA LEU A 182 6.69 4.28 13.61
C LEU A 182 6.01 4.13 14.97
N THR A 183 5.03 4.98 15.22
CA THR A 183 4.09 4.84 16.33
C THR A 183 2.66 4.85 15.83
N ILE A 184 1.78 4.15 16.53
CA ILE A 184 0.33 4.18 16.30
C ILE A 184 -0.27 5.00 17.43
N THR A 185 -1.01 6.03 17.07
CA THR A 185 -1.73 6.92 18.00
C THR A 185 -3.22 6.93 17.64
N ASP A 186 -4.02 7.66 18.40
CA ASP A 186 -5.43 7.89 18.06
C ASP A 186 -5.63 8.61 16.73
N GLU A 187 -4.58 9.29 16.23
CA GLU A 187 -4.55 9.92 14.91
C GLU A 187 -4.02 8.99 13.81
N GLY A 188 -3.82 7.70 14.12
CA GLY A 188 -3.31 6.69 13.19
C GLY A 188 -1.79 6.55 13.19
N LEU A 189 -1.23 6.14 12.06
CA LEU A 189 0.19 5.85 11.88
C LEU A 189 1.00 7.14 11.74
N GLN A 190 2.04 7.30 12.56
CA GLN A 190 2.93 8.45 12.58
C GLN A 190 4.40 8.01 12.63
N ILE A 191 5.31 8.90 12.17
CA ILE A 191 6.75 8.72 12.38
C ILE A 191 7.07 8.98 13.85
N ASP A 192 7.77 8.06 14.50
CA ASP A 192 8.28 8.30 15.86
C ASP A 192 9.57 9.14 15.80
N THR A 193 9.42 10.43 16.07
CA THR A 193 10.55 11.38 16.06
C THR A 193 11.41 11.30 17.33
N ARG A 194 10.97 10.54 18.34
CA ARG A 194 11.69 10.38 19.62
C ARG A 194 12.77 9.31 19.55
N GLU A 195 12.63 8.31 18.69
CA GLU A 195 13.69 7.33 18.43
C GLU A 195 14.75 7.96 17.53
N ARG A 196 15.87 8.40 18.13
CA ARG A 196 17.09 8.67 17.37
C ARG A 196 17.76 7.33 17.10
N LEU A 197 17.75 6.89 15.86
CA LEU A 197 18.62 5.80 15.42
C LEU A 197 20.06 6.30 15.56
N GLY A 198 20.77 5.73 16.56
CA GLY A 198 22.18 5.97 16.78
C GLY A 198 23.06 5.39 15.68
#